data_e7fa84c127508ef1dc1eb0670ac81685
#
_entry.id   e7fa84c127508ef1dc1eb0670ac81685
#
_cell.length_a   1.000
_cell.length_b   1.000
_cell.length_c   1.000
_cell.angle_alpha   90.00
_cell.angle_beta   90.00
_cell.angle_gamma   90.00
#
_symmetry.space_group_name_H-M   'P 1'
#
loop_
_entity.id
_entity.type
_entity.pdbx_description
1 polymer ?
#
loop_
_entity_poly.entity_id
_entity_poly.type
_entity_poly.pdbx_seq_one_letter_code
_entity_poly.pdbx_strand_id
1 'polypeptide(L)' 'MSKNLKLKSARAAKDMSQKDLAEAAGVTRQTINAIESGDYNPSIQLCVAICRILGKTLNDLFWEDEEA' A
#
# COMPACT_ATOMS: atom_id res chain seq x y z
N MET A 1 -8.04 5.88 -11.67
CA MET A 1 -6.85 5.46 -11.14
C MET A 1 -6.71 4.01 -11.21
N SER A 2 -5.57 3.50 -11.45
CA SER A 2 -5.40 2.07 -11.55
C SER A 2 -5.24 1.47 -10.18
N LYS A 3 -5.53 0.18 -10.07
CA LYS A 3 -5.37 -0.54 -8.83
C LYS A 3 -3.91 -0.61 -8.46
N ASN A 4 -3.63 -0.66 -7.18
CA ASN A 4 -2.26 -0.79 -6.71
C ASN A 4 -1.96 -2.25 -6.41
N LEU A 5 -1.61 -2.97 -7.45
CA LEU A 5 -1.31 -4.39 -7.32
C LEU A 5 0.04 -4.64 -6.65
N LYS A 6 0.95 -3.68 -6.73
CA LYS A 6 2.23 -3.80 -6.05
C LYS A 6 2.05 -3.84 -4.55
N LEU A 7 1.18 -3.01 -4.02
CA LEU A 7 0.89 -3.01 -2.60
C LEU A 7 0.23 -4.32 -2.18
N LYS A 8 -0.74 -4.76 -2.95
CA LYS A 8 -1.44 -6.00 -2.65
C LYS A 8 -0.47 -7.18 -2.65
N SER A 9 0.43 -7.25 -3.64
CA SER A 9 1.40 -8.33 -3.72
C SER A 9 2.39 -8.29 -2.55
N ALA A 10 2.86 -7.11 -2.18
CA ALA A 10 3.82 -6.98 -1.09
C ALA A 10 3.19 -7.39 0.24
N ARG A 11 1.92 -7.01 0.43
CA ARG A 11 1.19 -7.38 1.63
C ARG A 11 1.00 -8.89 1.71
N ALA A 12 0.60 -9.50 0.60
CA ALA A 12 0.39 -10.94 0.55
C ALA A 12 1.70 -11.69 0.78
N ALA A 13 2.80 -11.18 0.28
CA ALA A 13 4.10 -11.81 0.46
C ALA A 13 4.52 -11.84 1.93
N LYS A 14 3.95 -10.96 2.76
CA LYS A 14 4.22 -10.98 4.18
C LYS A 14 3.10 -11.64 4.96
N ASP A 15 2.19 -12.29 4.28
CA ASP A 15 1.06 -12.95 4.92
C ASP A 15 0.23 -12.00 5.77
N MET A 16 0.10 -10.76 5.34
CA MET A 16 -0.70 -9.78 6.08
C MET A 16 -2.03 -9.61 5.37
N SER A 17 -3.10 -9.61 6.13
CA SER A 17 -4.42 -9.24 5.59
C SER A 17 -4.50 -7.73 5.49
N GLN A 18 -5.53 -7.23 4.82
CA GLN A 18 -5.77 -5.78 4.78
C GLN A 18 -5.95 -5.24 6.20
N LYS A 19 -6.61 -6.01 7.05
CA LYS A 19 -6.82 -5.60 8.43
C LYS A 19 -5.49 -5.52 9.17
N ASP A 20 -4.61 -6.51 8.97
CA ASP A 20 -3.31 -6.50 9.64
C ASP A 20 -2.50 -5.28 9.25
N LEU A 21 -2.45 -4.98 7.96
CA LEU A 21 -1.71 -3.81 7.51
C LEU A 21 -2.33 -2.53 8.04
N ALA A 22 -3.65 -2.45 8.03
CA ALA A 22 -4.35 -1.26 8.52
C ALA A 22 -4.02 -1.01 9.99
N GLU A 23 -4.04 -2.06 10.81
CA GLU A 23 -3.73 -1.92 12.22
C GLU A 23 -2.29 -1.46 12.41
N ALA A 24 -1.36 -2.02 11.66
CA ALA A 24 0.04 -1.63 11.78
C ALA A 24 0.28 -0.20 11.32
N ALA A 25 -0.47 0.26 10.34
CA ALA A 25 -0.30 1.62 9.81
C ALA A 25 -1.16 2.65 10.54
N GLY A 26 -2.03 2.22 11.43
CA GLY A 26 -2.87 3.14 12.20
C GLY A 26 -4.05 3.70 11.41
N VAL A 27 -4.56 2.95 10.45
CA VAL A 27 -5.71 3.38 9.66
C VAL A 27 -6.74 2.25 9.64
N THR A 28 -7.86 2.47 8.98
CA THR A 28 -8.91 1.45 8.90
C THR A 28 -8.64 0.50 7.75
N ARG A 29 -9.23 -0.70 7.82
CA ARG A 29 -9.13 -1.65 6.72
C ARG A 29 -9.72 -1.06 5.44
N GLN A 30 -10.77 -0.25 5.56
CA GLN A 30 -11.37 0.37 4.41
C GLN A 30 -10.40 1.27 3.68
N THR A 31 -9.54 1.97 4.42
CA THR A 31 -8.52 2.82 3.83
C THR A 31 -7.54 1.99 3.01
N ILE A 32 -7.07 0.88 3.56
CA ILE A 32 -6.14 0.01 2.82
C ILE A 32 -6.82 -0.54 1.57
N ASN A 33 -8.08 -0.98 1.70
CA ASN A 33 -8.80 -1.50 0.55
C ASN A 33 -8.94 -0.43 -0.54
N ALA A 34 -9.24 0.80 -0.15
CA ALA A 34 -9.40 1.89 -1.11
C ALA A 34 -8.09 2.22 -1.82
N ILE A 35 -6.96 2.15 -1.11
CA ILE A 35 -5.66 2.38 -1.72
C ILE A 35 -5.38 1.27 -2.75
N GLU A 36 -5.65 0.04 -2.39
CA GLU A 36 -5.39 -1.09 -3.29
C GLU A 36 -6.28 -1.06 -4.52
N SER A 37 -7.51 -0.60 -4.38
CA SER A 37 -8.40 -0.54 -5.52
C SER A 37 -8.22 0.73 -6.35
N GLY A 38 -7.38 1.64 -5.92
CA GLY A 38 -7.11 2.86 -6.69
C GLY A 38 -8.11 3.97 -6.44
N ASP A 39 -8.94 3.83 -5.40
CA ASP A 39 -9.97 4.82 -5.12
C ASP A 39 -9.52 5.90 -4.16
N TYR A 40 -8.34 5.81 -3.61
CA TYR A 40 -7.89 6.74 -2.61
C TYR A 40 -6.38 6.95 -2.75
N ASN A 41 -5.95 8.19 -2.76
CA ASN A 41 -4.52 8.53 -2.82
C ASN A 41 -4.04 8.80 -1.42
N PRO A 42 -3.18 7.95 -0.86
CA PRO A 42 -2.72 8.15 0.50
C PRO A 42 -1.76 9.32 0.60
N SER A 43 -1.67 9.92 1.78
CA SER A 43 -0.68 10.95 2.04
C SER A 43 0.71 10.36 1.94
N ILE A 44 1.70 11.21 1.78
CA ILE A 44 3.08 10.74 1.73
C ILE A 44 3.45 10.08 3.06
N GLN A 45 2.94 10.60 4.16
CA GLN A 45 3.23 10.01 5.46
C GLN A 45 2.69 8.60 5.57
N LEU A 46 1.48 8.37 5.07
CA LEU A 46 0.90 7.04 5.09
C LEU A 46 1.66 6.11 4.15
N CYS A 47 2.06 6.60 2.98
CA CYS A 47 2.87 5.81 2.05
C CYS A 47 4.16 5.35 2.72
N VAL A 48 4.85 6.25 3.41
CA VAL A 48 6.10 5.92 4.09
C VAL A 48 5.85 4.88 5.19
N ALA A 49 4.77 5.03 5.94
CA ALA A 49 4.46 4.09 7.01
C ALA A 49 4.22 2.69 6.43
N ILE A 50 3.45 2.59 5.36
CA ILE A 50 3.17 1.32 4.71
C ILE A 50 4.46 0.70 4.18
N CYS A 51 5.31 1.50 3.56
CA CYS A 51 6.57 1.01 3.03
C CYS A 51 7.46 0.44 4.13
N ARG A 52 7.52 1.12 5.28
CA ARG A 52 8.31 0.62 6.39
C ARG A 52 7.78 -0.69 6.93
N ILE A 53 6.47 -0.82 7.04
CA ILE A 53 5.86 -2.04 7.54
C ILE A 53 6.17 -3.20 6.62
N LEU A 54 6.13 -2.97 5.31
CA LEU A 54 6.32 -4.03 4.34
C LEU A 54 7.77 -4.21 3.91
N GLY A 55 8.68 -3.36 4.39
CA GLY A 55 10.08 -3.45 4.02
C GLY A 55 10.33 -3.12 2.57
N LYS A 56 9.59 -2.17 2.03
CA LYS A 56 9.68 -1.78 0.62
C LYS A 56 9.95 -0.29 0.51
N THR A 57 10.29 0.15 -0.69
CA THR A 57 10.49 1.58 -0.94
C THR A 57 9.24 2.17 -1.57
N LEU A 58 9.19 3.48 -1.64
CA LEU A 58 8.08 4.16 -2.31
C LEU A 58 8.01 3.77 -3.77
N ASN A 59 9.15 3.60 -4.42
CA ASN A 59 9.17 3.16 -5.82
C ASN A 59 8.58 1.77 -5.97
N ASP A 60 8.80 0.91 -4.98
CA ASP A 60 8.29 -0.45 -5.05
C ASP A 60 6.78 -0.52 -4.98
N LEU A 61 6.17 0.39 -4.23
CA LEU A 61 4.74 0.27 -3.92
C LEU A 61 3.86 1.35 -4.55
N PHE A 62 4.38 2.56 -4.68
CA PHE A 62 3.51 3.68 -5.03
C PHE A 62 3.91 4.43 -6.30
N TRP A 63 5.03 4.08 -6.91
CA TRP A 63 5.46 4.76 -8.11
C TRP A 63 5.31 3.84 -9.26
N GLU A 64 4.77 4.33 -10.36
CA GLU A 64 4.70 3.51 -11.55
C GLU A 64 5.96 3.66 -12.33
N ASP A 65 6.40 2.62 -13.00
CA ASP A 65 7.54 2.70 -13.85
C ASP A 65 7.18 3.52 -15.02
N GLU A 66 8.05 4.40 -15.42
CA GLU A 66 7.81 5.20 -16.47
C GLU A 66 8.13 4.55 -17.62
N GLU A 67 7.93 3.80 -18.13
CA GLU A 67 8.22 3.15 -19.04
C GLU A 67 8.35 3.62 -20.11
N ALA A 68 8.66 3.94 -20.22
CA ALA A 68 8.95 4.58 -21.19
C ALA A 68 8.53 4.36 -22.29
#